data_015eea15a8e83daca032a3a44db7d3a6
#
_entry.id   015eea15a8e83daca032a3a44db7d3a6
#
_cell.length_a   1.000
_cell.length_b   1.000
_cell.length_c   1.000
_cell.angle_alpha   90.00
_cell.angle_beta   90.00
_cell.angle_gamma   90.00
#
_symmetry.space_group_name_H-M   'P 1'
#
loop_
_entity.id
_entity.type
_entity.pdbx_description
1 polymer ?
#
loop_
_entity_poly.entity_id
_entity_poly.type
_entity_poly.pdbx_seq_one_letter_code
_entity_poly.pdbx_strand_id
1 'polypeptide(L)'
;MSCKKTIQLVLLIWFYTIPLAAEPGILNVGFDIDDTVLFSRDVFLNIPANKRNPIDYGWVNKQDEKMSLFIEPTVELINYFINNGHNIYFITARSGENGKFLAKLLTKNFNIKITKNKNLFFCPKKMINGKRFTTKHRTMEKLNLDLFYGDADSDMVAALKAGVRPIRIVRHDKSVSQYGKNYFGNTLDGKSKENPFATEDLKIFYSKSVGIFGESIYPIIWNGPEK
;
A
#
# COMPACT_ATOMS: atom_id res chain seq x y z
N MET A 1 1.12 8.71 -86.32
CA MET A 1 1.35 9.48 -85.09
C MET A 1 0.81 8.59 -83.91
N SER A 2 1.74 7.97 -83.18
CA SER A 2 1.42 7.09 -82.06
C SER A 2 1.67 7.84 -80.75
N CYS A 3 0.57 8.04 -80.00
CA CYS A 3 0.62 8.70 -78.69
C CYS A 3 0.87 7.66 -77.61
N LYS A 4 2.12 7.59 -77.10
CA LYS A 4 2.45 6.75 -75.93
C LYS A 4 1.99 7.47 -74.69
N LYS A 5 0.94 6.93 -74.03
CA LYS A 5 0.55 7.35 -72.70
C LYS A 5 1.47 6.71 -71.68
N THR A 6 2.29 7.52 -71.01
CA THR A 6 3.11 7.10 -69.86
C THR A 6 2.22 7.13 -68.63
N ILE A 7 1.96 5.93 -68.04
CA ILE A 7 1.27 5.81 -66.76
C ILE A 7 2.31 5.96 -65.66
N GLN A 8 2.26 7.08 -64.93
CA GLN A 8 3.05 7.27 -63.71
C GLN A 8 2.33 6.56 -62.56
N LEU A 9 2.93 5.47 -62.07
CA LEU A 9 2.52 4.76 -60.88
C LEU A 9 2.99 5.50 -59.64
N VAL A 10 2.10 6.20 -58.95
CA VAL A 10 2.40 6.86 -57.68
C VAL A 10 2.25 5.80 -56.56
N LEU A 11 3.37 5.30 -56.08
CA LEU A 11 3.42 4.45 -54.89
C LEU A 11 3.19 5.32 -53.65
N LEU A 12 1.97 5.32 -53.10
CA LEU A 12 1.67 5.86 -51.77
C LEU A 12 2.19 4.89 -50.71
N ILE A 13 3.39 5.18 -50.18
CA ILE A 13 3.91 4.46 -49.00
C ILE A 13 3.22 5.05 -47.79
N TRP A 14 2.23 4.32 -47.25
CA TRP A 14 1.64 4.59 -45.97
C TRP A 14 2.67 4.17 -44.90
N PHE A 15 3.35 5.14 -44.29
CA PHE A 15 4.08 4.92 -43.07
C PHE A 15 3.05 4.72 -41.96
N TYR A 16 2.76 3.47 -41.63
CA TYR A 16 2.14 3.15 -40.38
C TYR A 16 3.14 3.53 -39.29
N THR A 17 2.99 4.70 -38.69
CA THR A 17 3.62 5.02 -37.43
C THR A 17 2.96 4.14 -36.39
N ILE A 18 3.56 2.99 -36.09
CA ILE A 18 3.22 2.20 -34.90
C ILE A 18 3.49 3.16 -33.75
N PRO A 19 2.49 3.53 -32.93
CA PRO A 19 2.76 4.33 -31.76
C PRO A 19 3.76 3.53 -30.93
N LEU A 20 4.96 4.04 -30.77
CA LEU A 20 5.95 3.48 -29.86
C LEU A 20 5.26 3.48 -28.50
N ALA A 21 4.96 2.29 -27.97
CA ALA A 21 4.40 2.17 -26.64
C ALA A 21 5.32 2.96 -25.71
N ALA A 22 4.79 4.01 -25.09
CA ALA A 22 5.58 4.79 -24.15
C ALA A 22 6.16 3.81 -23.11
N GLU A 23 7.48 3.83 -22.94
CA GLU A 23 8.12 3.04 -21.89
C GLU A 23 7.35 3.29 -20.58
N PRO A 24 6.95 2.25 -19.88
CA PRO A 24 6.21 2.41 -18.63
C PRO A 24 7.04 3.25 -17.68
N GLY A 25 6.53 4.42 -17.29
CA GLY A 25 7.23 5.33 -16.39
C GLY A 25 7.59 4.66 -15.06
N ILE A 26 8.64 5.12 -14.41
CA ILE A 26 9.04 4.66 -13.09
C ILE A 26 7.95 5.07 -12.09
N LEU A 27 7.32 4.10 -11.44
CA LEU A 27 6.32 4.33 -10.41
C LEU A 27 6.95 4.52 -9.03
N ASN A 28 6.31 5.34 -8.21
CA ASN A 28 6.56 5.47 -6.78
C ASN A 28 5.50 4.65 -6.03
N VAL A 29 5.88 3.50 -5.50
CA VAL A 29 4.94 2.53 -4.89
C VAL A 29 5.17 2.46 -3.38
N GLY A 30 4.12 2.72 -2.62
CA GLY A 30 4.14 2.65 -1.17
C GLY A 30 3.47 1.40 -0.61
N PHE A 31 3.99 0.92 0.51
CA PHE A 31 3.44 -0.22 1.26
C PHE A 31 3.33 0.12 2.74
N ASP A 32 2.21 -0.25 3.37
CA ASP A 32 2.17 -0.37 4.83
C ASP A 32 2.99 -1.56 5.30
N ILE A 33 3.20 -1.69 6.59
CA ILE A 33 4.02 -2.77 7.20
C ILE A 33 3.13 -3.84 7.82
N ASP A 34 2.36 -3.49 8.86
CA ASP A 34 1.59 -4.45 9.64
C ASP A 34 0.42 -5.00 8.82
N ASP A 35 0.27 -6.32 8.80
CA ASP A 35 -0.76 -7.05 8.04
C ASP A 35 -0.76 -6.75 6.51
N THR A 36 0.28 -6.08 6.02
CA THR A 36 0.52 -5.79 4.60
C THR A 36 1.80 -6.46 4.12
N VAL A 37 2.94 -6.12 4.70
CA VAL A 37 4.26 -6.73 4.41
C VAL A 37 4.61 -7.79 5.45
N LEU A 38 4.32 -7.49 6.72
CA LEU A 38 4.58 -8.37 7.85
C LEU A 38 3.26 -8.82 8.48
N PHE A 39 3.10 -10.11 8.65
CA PHE A 39 2.10 -10.67 9.54
C PHE A 39 2.61 -10.52 10.98
N SER A 40 2.17 -9.45 11.63
CA SER A 40 2.72 -8.97 12.90
C SER A 40 1.97 -9.52 14.12
N ARG A 41 1.13 -10.55 13.95
CA ARG A 41 0.29 -11.09 15.02
C ARG A 41 1.08 -11.41 16.28
N ASP A 42 2.12 -12.21 16.15
CA ASP A 42 2.81 -12.75 17.32
C ASP A 42 3.61 -11.68 18.06
N VAL A 43 4.20 -10.71 17.35
CA VAL A 43 4.87 -9.62 18.02
C VAL A 43 3.90 -8.77 18.84
N PHE A 44 2.69 -8.49 18.34
CA PHE A 44 1.70 -7.72 19.09
C PHE A 44 1.08 -8.48 20.26
N LEU A 45 0.84 -9.78 20.13
CA LEU A 45 0.31 -10.61 21.23
C LEU A 45 1.32 -10.76 22.38
N ASN A 46 2.60 -10.77 22.09
CA ASN A 46 3.66 -10.95 23.09
C ASN A 46 4.25 -9.64 23.64
N ILE A 47 3.63 -8.48 23.37
CA ILE A 47 4.04 -7.22 23.99
C ILE A 47 3.92 -7.37 25.53
N PRO A 48 5.01 -7.11 26.28
CA PRO A 48 4.96 -7.14 27.75
C PRO A 48 3.89 -6.20 28.32
N ALA A 49 3.24 -6.58 29.41
CA ALA A 49 2.13 -5.82 29.99
C ALA A 49 2.48 -4.34 30.26
N ASN A 50 3.69 -4.07 30.75
CA ASN A 50 4.19 -2.71 31.01
C ASN A 50 4.54 -1.91 29.76
N LYS A 51 4.44 -2.52 28.56
CA LYS A 51 4.74 -1.90 27.23
C LYS A 51 3.53 -1.88 26.30
N ARG A 52 2.36 -2.30 26.80
CA ARG A 52 1.16 -2.49 25.99
C ARG A 52 0.28 -1.23 25.93
N ASN A 53 0.32 -0.39 26.93
CA ASN A 53 -0.53 0.79 26.99
C ASN A 53 0.25 2.01 27.56
N PRO A 54 0.72 2.95 26.71
CA PRO A 54 0.66 2.90 25.24
C PRO A 54 1.57 1.80 24.67
N ILE A 55 1.31 1.35 23.44
CA ILE A 55 2.15 0.38 22.75
C ILE A 55 3.57 0.92 22.56
N ASP A 56 4.55 0.20 23.09
CA ASP A 56 5.98 0.45 22.86
C ASP A 56 6.39 -0.09 21.48
N TYR A 57 6.23 0.74 20.45
CA TYR A 57 6.66 0.37 19.10
C TYR A 57 8.18 0.20 18.97
N GLY A 58 8.95 0.80 19.86
CA GLY A 58 10.40 0.58 19.92
C GLY A 58 10.75 -0.86 20.28
N TRP A 59 9.94 -1.49 21.14
CA TRP A 59 10.04 -2.91 21.45
C TRP A 59 9.56 -3.75 20.24
N VAL A 60 8.42 -3.42 19.64
CA VAL A 60 7.89 -4.12 18.46
C VAL A 60 8.94 -4.14 17.33
N ASN A 61 9.47 -2.98 16.94
CA ASN A 61 10.47 -2.86 15.88
C ASN A 61 11.74 -3.72 16.15
N LYS A 62 12.09 -3.98 17.42
CA LYS A 62 13.22 -4.85 17.77
C LYS A 62 12.88 -6.34 17.66
N GLN A 63 11.62 -6.70 17.85
CA GLN A 63 11.21 -8.11 17.92
C GLN A 63 10.71 -8.66 16.57
N ASP A 64 10.44 -7.81 15.58
CA ASP A 64 9.93 -8.23 14.28
C ASP A 64 10.75 -9.36 13.64
N GLU A 65 12.08 -9.29 13.65
CA GLU A 65 12.94 -10.34 13.06
C GLU A 65 12.70 -11.73 13.69
N LYS A 66 12.21 -11.77 14.93
CA LYS A 66 11.98 -13.03 15.69
C LYS A 66 10.53 -13.48 15.67
N MET A 67 9.59 -12.55 15.58
CA MET A 67 8.17 -12.80 15.86
C MET A 67 7.22 -12.46 14.72
N SER A 68 7.65 -11.64 13.76
CA SER A 68 6.84 -11.33 12.58
C SER A 68 7.26 -12.19 11.40
N LEU A 69 6.29 -12.52 10.53
CA LEU A 69 6.51 -13.29 9.32
C LEU A 69 6.26 -12.39 8.11
N PHE A 70 7.04 -12.59 7.07
CA PHE A 70 6.74 -11.93 5.80
C PHE A 70 5.50 -12.56 5.16
N ILE A 71 4.67 -11.72 4.55
CA ILE A 71 3.51 -12.14 3.76
C ILE A 71 4.01 -12.38 2.34
N GLU A 72 4.27 -13.65 1.99
CA GLU A 72 4.94 -14.04 0.76
C GLU A 72 4.35 -13.37 -0.50
N PRO A 73 3.02 -13.37 -0.74
CA PRO A 73 2.48 -12.72 -1.94
C PRO A 73 2.80 -11.22 -2.03
N THR A 74 2.87 -10.54 -0.87
CA THR A 74 3.28 -9.13 -0.85
C THR A 74 4.79 -8.99 -1.11
N VAL A 75 5.61 -9.92 -0.63
CA VAL A 75 7.05 -9.95 -0.92
C VAL A 75 7.28 -10.13 -2.42
N GLU A 76 6.58 -11.06 -3.05
CA GLU A 76 6.66 -11.30 -4.49
C GLU A 76 6.27 -10.04 -5.29
N LEU A 77 5.18 -9.39 -4.89
CA LEU A 77 4.72 -8.13 -5.49
C LEU A 77 5.76 -7.01 -5.36
N ILE A 78 6.37 -6.85 -4.18
CA ILE A 78 7.41 -5.84 -3.95
C ILE A 78 8.63 -6.15 -4.82
N ASN A 79 9.06 -7.42 -4.88
CA ASN A 79 10.18 -7.85 -5.71
C ASN A 79 9.90 -7.61 -7.20
N TYR A 80 8.65 -7.83 -7.65
CA TYR A 80 8.24 -7.50 -9.02
C TYR A 80 8.47 -6.02 -9.31
N PHE A 81 8.04 -5.11 -8.46
CA PHE A 81 8.28 -3.68 -8.65
C PHE A 81 9.76 -3.31 -8.61
N ILE A 82 10.53 -3.89 -7.67
CA ILE A 82 11.98 -3.66 -7.59
C ILE A 82 12.68 -4.09 -8.89
N ASN A 83 12.37 -5.30 -9.37
CA ASN A 83 12.99 -5.88 -10.56
C ASN A 83 12.62 -5.12 -11.86
N ASN A 84 11.49 -4.41 -11.85
CA ASN A 84 11.08 -3.54 -12.95
C ASN A 84 11.54 -2.06 -12.77
N GLY A 85 12.42 -1.79 -11.82
CA GLY A 85 13.05 -0.49 -11.64
C GLY A 85 12.17 0.58 -10.98
N HIS A 86 11.07 0.18 -10.34
CA HIS A 86 10.19 1.12 -9.63
C HIS A 86 10.73 1.49 -8.24
N ASN A 87 10.36 2.66 -7.74
CA ASN A 87 10.73 3.12 -6.42
C ASN A 87 9.80 2.53 -5.36
N ILE A 88 10.38 1.93 -4.30
CA ILE A 88 9.63 1.32 -3.21
C ILE A 88 9.77 2.13 -1.93
N TYR A 89 8.63 2.36 -1.27
CA TYR A 89 8.53 3.08 -0.01
C TYR A 89 7.70 2.29 1.00
N PHE A 90 8.17 2.25 2.24
CA PHE A 90 7.44 1.66 3.37
C PHE A 90 6.94 2.77 4.29
N ILE A 91 5.64 2.79 4.60
CA ILE A 91 5.01 3.85 5.39
C ILE A 91 4.13 3.23 6.47
N THR A 92 4.61 3.17 7.70
CA THR A 92 3.89 2.55 8.82
C THR A 92 3.35 3.58 9.81
N ALA A 93 2.26 3.21 10.51
CA ALA A 93 1.71 4.00 11.62
C ALA A 93 2.46 3.80 12.95
N ARG A 94 3.46 2.95 13.00
CA ARG A 94 4.32 2.77 14.18
C ARG A 94 5.10 4.05 14.51
N SER A 95 5.59 4.19 15.74
CA SER A 95 6.62 5.18 16.06
C SER A 95 7.98 4.76 15.51
N GLY A 96 8.82 5.76 15.19
CA GLY A 96 10.15 5.51 14.62
C GLY A 96 11.23 5.15 15.66
N GLU A 97 10.84 4.88 16.90
CA GLU A 97 11.76 4.42 17.92
C GLU A 97 12.31 3.04 17.56
N ASN A 98 13.64 2.88 17.68
CA ASN A 98 14.31 1.64 17.25
C ASN A 98 14.02 1.19 15.81
N GLY A 99 13.51 2.07 14.96
CA GLY A 99 13.16 1.77 13.56
C GLY A 99 14.31 1.26 12.70
N LYS A 100 15.57 1.41 13.15
CA LYS A 100 16.74 0.82 12.51
C LYS A 100 16.68 -0.73 12.41
N PHE A 101 16.01 -1.39 13.36
CA PHE A 101 15.87 -2.84 13.35
C PHE A 101 14.89 -3.27 12.24
N LEU A 102 13.75 -2.58 12.10
CA LEU A 102 12.83 -2.80 11.00
C LEU A 102 13.50 -2.50 9.64
N ALA A 103 14.24 -1.38 9.54
CA ALA A 103 15.00 -1.06 8.32
C ALA A 103 15.99 -2.16 7.94
N LYS A 104 16.71 -2.73 8.93
CA LYS A 104 17.64 -3.85 8.72
C LYS A 104 16.91 -5.11 8.24
N LEU A 105 15.78 -5.44 8.86
CA LEU A 105 14.96 -6.59 8.48
C LEU A 105 14.50 -6.49 7.02
N LEU A 106 13.92 -5.34 6.64
CA LEU A 106 13.46 -5.09 5.27
C LEU A 106 14.64 -5.09 4.26
N THR A 107 15.78 -4.49 4.63
CA THR A 107 17.00 -4.51 3.80
C THR A 107 17.46 -5.94 3.50
N LYS A 108 17.47 -6.79 4.53
CA LYS A 108 17.87 -8.20 4.41
C LYS A 108 16.95 -8.99 3.49
N ASN A 109 15.63 -8.74 3.60
CA ASN A 109 14.63 -9.48 2.83
C ASN A 109 14.57 -9.05 1.36
N PHE A 110 14.59 -7.75 1.08
CA PHE A 110 14.42 -7.21 -0.27
C PHE A 110 15.72 -6.94 -1.01
N ASN A 111 16.86 -7.14 -0.38
CA ASN A 111 18.20 -6.89 -0.93
C ASN A 111 18.38 -5.47 -1.52
N ILE A 112 17.63 -4.50 -1.02
CA ILE A 112 17.77 -3.07 -1.33
C ILE A 112 18.02 -2.29 -0.03
N LYS A 113 18.80 -1.21 -0.10
CA LYS A 113 19.11 -0.40 1.09
C LYS A 113 17.88 0.34 1.59
N ILE A 114 17.30 -0.11 2.70
CA ILE A 114 16.19 0.56 3.40
C ILE A 114 16.74 1.48 4.48
N THR A 115 16.32 2.74 4.44
CA THR A 115 16.81 3.77 5.35
C THR A 115 15.64 4.61 5.86
N LYS A 116 15.58 4.82 7.19
CA LYS A 116 14.60 5.69 7.82
C LYS A 116 14.65 7.11 7.20
N ASN A 117 13.48 7.67 6.95
CA ASN A 117 13.25 8.97 6.33
C ASN A 117 13.73 9.08 4.85
N LYS A 118 14.11 7.97 4.21
CA LYS A 118 14.42 7.91 2.79
C LYS A 118 13.41 7.04 2.04
N ASN A 119 13.26 5.79 2.44
CA ASN A 119 12.29 4.84 1.89
C ASN A 119 11.58 4.00 2.96
N LEU A 120 11.82 4.30 4.26
CA LEU A 120 11.01 3.81 5.38
C LEU A 120 10.58 5.01 6.25
N PHE A 121 9.27 5.21 6.37
CA PHE A 121 8.67 6.33 7.07
C PHE A 121 7.77 5.86 8.22
N PHE A 122 7.92 6.50 9.36
CA PHE A 122 7.11 6.27 10.54
C PHE A 122 6.12 7.43 10.72
N CYS A 123 4.85 7.13 10.60
CA CYS A 123 3.75 8.11 10.57
C CYS A 123 2.73 7.80 11.68
N PRO A 124 3.07 7.99 12.96
CA PRO A 124 2.18 7.68 14.06
C PRO A 124 0.88 8.47 13.95
N LYS A 125 -0.25 7.83 14.29
CA LYS A 125 -1.57 8.49 14.30
C LYS A 125 -1.58 9.63 15.32
N LYS A 126 -2.23 10.74 14.95
CA LYS A 126 -2.46 11.87 15.86
C LYS A 126 -3.80 11.74 16.55
N MET A 127 -3.84 12.11 17.82
CA MET A 127 -5.09 12.28 18.57
C MET A 127 -5.60 13.72 18.38
N ILE A 128 -6.85 13.87 17.95
CA ILE A 128 -7.55 15.14 17.83
C ILE A 128 -8.95 14.93 18.40
N ASN A 129 -9.31 15.65 19.45
CA ASN A 129 -10.62 15.55 20.11
C ASN A 129 -11.01 14.09 20.44
N GLY A 130 -10.09 13.31 21.01
CA GLY A 130 -10.31 11.92 21.38
C GLY A 130 -10.32 10.90 20.22
N LYS A 131 -10.17 11.33 18.97
CA LYS A 131 -10.14 10.47 17.79
C LYS A 131 -8.73 10.32 17.21
N ARG A 132 -8.42 9.15 16.66
CA ARG A 132 -7.11 8.86 16.03
C ARG A 132 -7.18 9.14 14.54
N PHE A 133 -6.26 9.98 14.04
CA PHE A 133 -6.17 10.33 12.62
C PHE A 133 -4.86 9.83 12.02
N THR A 134 -4.94 9.29 10.81
CA THR A 134 -3.75 8.93 10.03
C THR A 134 -2.98 10.19 9.62
N THR A 135 -1.66 10.09 9.61
CA THR A 135 -0.76 11.14 9.12
C THR A 135 0.00 10.73 7.87
N LYS A 136 -0.20 9.49 7.40
CA LYS A 136 0.49 8.90 6.24
C LYS A 136 0.32 9.72 4.96
N HIS A 137 -0.85 10.33 4.73
CA HIS A 137 -1.14 11.12 3.52
C HIS A 137 -0.08 12.17 3.22
N ARG A 138 0.43 12.89 4.23
CA ARG A 138 1.47 13.91 4.02
C ARG A 138 2.77 13.35 3.48
N THR A 139 3.12 12.14 3.92
CA THR A 139 4.30 11.44 3.43
C THR A 139 4.08 10.94 2.00
N MET A 140 2.90 10.41 1.71
CA MET A 140 2.51 9.96 0.37
C MET A 140 2.55 11.11 -0.64
N GLU A 141 1.97 12.27 -0.29
CA GLU A 141 2.02 13.50 -1.08
C GLU A 141 3.47 13.94 -1.37
N LYS A 142 4.30 14.02 -0.32
CA LYS A 142 5.72 14.41 -0.42
C LYS A 142 6.52 13.50 -1.34
N LEU A 143 6.19 12.22 -1.36
CA LEU A 143 6.86 11.20 -2.17
C LEU A 143 6.29 11.09 -3.59
N ASN A 144 5.23 11.82 -3.91
CA ASN A 144 4.48 11.70 -5.16
C ASN A 144 4.17 10.23 -5.48
N LEU A 145 3.55 9.52 -4.52
CA LEU A 145 3.23 8.11 -4.73
C LEU A 145 2.16 7.97 -5.83
N ASP A 146 2.31 6.96 -6.67
CA ASP A 146 1.32 6.55 -7.65
C ASP A 146 0.34 5.53 -7.06
N LEU A 147 0.86 4.59 -6.29
CA LEU A 147 0.12 3.48 -5.68
C LEU A 147 0.45 3.38 -4.19
N PHE A 148 -0.54 3.01 -3.38
CA PHE A 148 -0.31 2.64 -1.99
C PHE A 148 -1.06 1.37 -1.61
N TYR A 149 -0.31 0.37 -1.17
CA TYR A 149 -0.81 -0.90 -0.66
C TYR A 149 -0.91 -0.85 0.86
N GLY A 150 -2.07 -1.18 1.40
CA GLY A 150 -2.30 -1.22 2.84
C GLY A 150 -3.52 -2.06 3.18
N ASP A 151 -3.61 -2.51 4.41
CA ASP A 151 -4.70 -3.36 4.88
C ASP A 151 -5.79 -2.58 5.61
N ALA A 152 -5.43 -1.50 6.32
CA ALA A 152 -6.33 -0.77 7.18
C ALA A 152 -7.13 0.30 6.44
N ASP A 153 -8.36 0.57 6.92
CA ASP A 153 -9.17 1.69 6.41
C ASP A 153 -8.43 3.02 6.47
N SER A 154 -7.61 3.22 7.52
CA SER A 154 -6.79 4.43 7.65
C SER A 154 -5.75 4.58 6.53
N ASP A 155 -5.35 3.49 5.90
CA ASP A 155 -4.41 3.49 4.79
C ASP A 155 -5.10 3.92 3.51
N MET A 156 -6.29 3.39 3.27
CA MET A 156 -7.13 3.78 2.14
C MET A 156 -7.47 5.26 2.21
N VAL A 157 -7.91 5.73 3.39
CA VAL A 157 -8.20 7.15 3.62
C VAL A 157 -6.97 8.02 3.41
N ALA A 158 -5.80 7.59 3.89
CA ALA A 158 -4.56 8.34 3.69
C ALA A 158 -4.20 8.47 2.22
N ALA A 159 -4.29 7.37 1.46
CA ALA A 159 -3.99 7.36 0.04
C ALA A 159 -4.97 8.24 -0.75
N LEU A 160 -6.27 8.12 -0.50
CA LEU A 160 -7.28 8.97 -1.15
C LEU A 160 -7.09 10.45 -0.85
N LYS A 161 -6.76 10.82 0.40
CA LYS A 161 -6.43 12.20 0.78
C LYS A 161 -5.20 12.74 0.05
N ALA A 162 -4.22 11.89 -0.21
CA ALA A 162 -3.00 12.24 -0.93
C ALA A 162 -3.17 12.23 -2.45
N GLY A 163 -4.34 11.90 -2.98
CA GLY A 163 -4.55 11.72 -4.43
C GLY A 163 -3.85 10.48 -4.99
N VAL A 164 -3.44 9.56 -4.13
CA VAL A 164 -2.77 8.30 -4.46
C VAL A 164 -3.80 7.20 -4.67
N ARG A 165 -3.58 6.32 -5.64
CA ARG A 165 -4.45 5.17 -5.86
C ARG A 165 -4.33 4.17 -4.71
N PRO A 166 -5.38 3.94 -3.90
CA PRO A 166 -5.36 3.00 -2.80
C PRO A 166 -5.58 1.59 -3.30
N ILE A 167 -4.80 0.65 -2.80
CA ILE A 167 -4.95 -0.78 -3.08
C ILE A 167 -5.00 -1.52 -1.75
N ARG A 168 -6.14 -2.16 -1.49
CA ARG A 168 -6.35 -2.87 -0.25
C ARG A 168 -5.79 -4.28 -0.32
N ILE A 169 -4.92 -4.59 0.63
CA ILE A 169 -4.52 -5.96 0.95
C ILE A 169 -5.47 -6.50 2.02
N VAL A 170 -6.06 -7.65 1.76
CA VAL A 170 -6.98 -8.28 2.71
C VAL A 170 -6.19 -8.93 3.83
N ARG A 171 -6.48 -8.55 5.07
CA ARG A 171 -5.84 -9.15 6.25
C ARG A 171 -6.09 -10.63 6.33
N HIS A 172 -5.09 -11.34 6.84
CA HIS A 172 -5.25 -12.71 7.26
C HIS A 172 -6.29 -12.82 8.40
N ASP A 173 -7.09 -13.88 8.44
CA ASP A 173 -8.15 -14.10 9.43
C ASP A 173 -7.63 -14.20 10.89
N LYS A 174 -6.37 -14.61 11.07
CA LYS A 174 -5.68 -14.67 12.34
C LYS A 174 -4.97 -13.39 12.76
N SER A 175 -5.08 -12.29 12.01
CA SER A 175 -4.51 -11.01 12.42
C SER A 175 -5.06 -10.55 13.77
N VAL A 176 -4.25 -9.82 14.55
CA VAL A 176 -4.67 -9.24 15.83
C VAL A 176 -5.80 -8.22 15.66
N SER A 177 -5.69 -7.44 14.60
CA SER A 177 -6.67 -6.42 14.24
C SER A 177 -7.61 -6.96 13.18
N GLN A 178 -8.81 -7.37 13.57
CA GLN A 178 -9.82 -7.79 12.63
C GLN A 178 -10.61 -6.59 12.09
N TYR A 179 -11.17 -6.77 10.90
CA TYR A 179 -12.13 -5.81 10.37
C TYR A 179 -13.41 -5.82 11.22
N GLY A 180 -13.99 -4.65 11.44
CA GLY A 180 -15.29 -4.53 12.07
C GLY A 180 -16.40 -5.21 11.23
N LYS A 181 -17.54 -5.48 11.87
CA LYS A 181 -18.70 -6.10 11.20
C LYS A 181 -19.19 -5.37 9.95
N ASN A 182 -18.85 -4.10 9.84
CA ASN A 182 -19.25 -3.22 8.73
C ASN A 182 -18.21 -3.14 7.61
N TYR A 183 -17.21 -3.99 7.67
CA TYR A 183 -16.21 -4.04 6.63
C TYR A 183 -16.67 -4.94 5.48
N PHE A 184 -16.34 -4.62 4.25
CA PHE A 184 -16.72 -5.32 3.01
C PHE A 184 -18.18 -5.79 2.95
N GLY A 185 -18.56 -6.79 3.75
CA GLY A 185 -19.85 -7.43 3.67
C GLY A 185 -21.02 -6.49 3.88
N ASN A 186 -20.95 -5.63 4.87
CA ASN A 186 -22.04 -4.69 5.16
C ASN A 186 -22.09 -3.51 4.21
N THR A 187 -21.00 -3.23 3.50
CA THR A 187 -20.98 -2.18 2.50
C THR A 187 -21.54 -2.66 1.17
N LEU A 188 -21.29 -3.92 0.85
CA LEU A 188 -21.85 -4.54 -0.37
C LEU A 188 -23.36 -4.69 -0.30
N ASP A 189 -23.92 -4.89 0.89
CA ASP A 189 -25.37 -4.99 1.11
C ASP A 189 -26.04 -3.67 1.49
N GLY A 190 -25.30 -2.57 1.49
CA GLY A 190 -25.80 -1.24 1.80
C GLY A 190 -26.20 -1.02 3.27
N LYS A 191 -25.85 -1.93 4.18
CA LYS A 191 -26.25 -1.90 5.59
C LYS A 191 -25.16 -1.34 6.52
N SER A 192 -24.06 -0.88 6.01
CA SER A 192 -23.01 -0.26 6.83
C SER A 192 -23.54 0.97 7.53
N LYS A 193 -23.71 0.88 8.84
CA LYS A 193 -24.23 1.98 9.67
C LYS A 193 -23.12 2.81 10.32
N GLU A 194 -21.93 2.27 10.41
CA GLU A 194 -20.83 2.91 11.13
C GLU A 194 -19.74 3.32 10.15
N ASN A 195 -19.48 4.61 10.12
CA ASN A 195 -18.28 5.13 9.51
C ASN A 195 -17.11 4.88 10.49
N PRO A 196 -16.17 3.97 10.19
CA PRO A 196 -15.03 3.71 11.07
C PRO A 196 -14.18 4.96 11.33
N PHE A 197 -14.34 5.96 10.50
CA PHE A 197 -13.68 7.26 10.58
C PHE A 197 -14.72 8.38 10.62
N ALA A 198 -15.51 8.50 11.63
CA ALA A 198 -16.57 9.52 11.77
C ALA A 198 -16.09 10.97 11.57
N THR A 199 -15.45 11.27 10.45
CA THR A 199 -15.02 12.60 10.03
C THR A 199 -15.73 12.98 8.75
N GLU A 200 -16.10 14.24 8.60
CA GLU A 200 -16.78 14.75 7.40
C GLU A 200 -15.97 14.55 6.12
N ASP A 201 -14.66 14.57 6.23
CA ASP A 201 -13.72 14.32 5.13
C ASP A 201 -13.98 12.99 4.40
N LEU A 202 -14.59 12.01 5.06
CA LEU A 202 -14.82 10.70 4.48
C LEU A 202 -16.09 10.59 3.67
N LYS A 203 -17.05 11.48 3.87
CA LYS A 203 -18.28 11.51 3.05
C LYS A 203 -17.97 11.65 1.56
N ILE A 204 -16.90 12.38 1.23
CA ILE A 204 -16.43 12.57 -0.15
C ILE A 204 -16.03 11.25 -0.79
N PHE A 205 -15.51 10.30 -0.02
CA PHE A 205 -14.99 9.04 -0.54
C PHE A 205 -16.09 7.99 -0.75
N TYR A 206 -17.20 8.08 -0.05
CA TYR A 206 -18.35 7.18 -0.26
C TYR A 206 -19.00 7.31 -1.64
N SER A 207 -18.76 8.39 -2.35
CA SER A 207 -19.25 8.56 -3.73
C SER A 207 -18.38 7.87 -4.79
N LYS A 208 -17.25 7.31 -4.41
CA LYS A 208 -16.36 6.58 -5.32
C LYS A 208 -16.86 5.16 -5.52
N SER A 209 -16.82 4.68 -6.75
CA SER A 209 -17.54 3.48 -7.19
C SER A 209 -16.81 2.14 -6.97
N VAL A 210 -15.69 2.11 -6.30
CA VAL A 210 -14.89 0.89 -6.09
C VAL A 210 -14.58 0.73 -4.61
N GLY A 211 -15.07 -0.36 -4.02
CA GLY A 211 -14.93 -0.60 -2.58
C GLY A 211 -15.66 0.45 -1.72
N ILE A 212 -15.44 0.43 -0.41
CA ILE A 212 -16.06 1.37 0.54
C ILE A 212 -15.52 2.79 0.33
N PHE A 213 -14.23 2.90 0.04
CA PHE A 213 -13.50 4.16 -0.07
C PHE A 213 -13.00 4.45 -1.48
N GLY A 214 -13.46 3.70 -2.49
CA GLY A 214 -12.98 3.82 -3.85
C GLY A 214 -11.61 3.19 -4.08
N GLU A 215 -11.21 2.26 -3.21
CA GLU A 215 -10.00 1.48 -3.36
C GLU A 215 -10.15 0.31 -4.32
N SER A 216 -9.03 -0.15 -4.89
CA SER A 216 -8.93 -1.45 -5.52
C SER A 216 -8.59 -2.50 -4.47
N ILE A 217 -9.10 -3.72 -4.63
CA ILE A 217 -8.78 -4.83 -3.73
C ILE A 217 -7.75 -5.71 -4.42
N TYR A 218 -6.63 -5.99 -3.74
CA TYR A 218 -5.64 -6.95 -4.17
C TYR A 218 -5.98 -8.31 -3.56
N PRO A 219 -6.41 -9.29 -4.35
CA PRO A 219 -6.86 -10.58 -3.85
C PRO A 219 -5.66 -11.46 -3.49
N ILE A 220 -4.94 -11.11 -2.45
CA ILE A 220 -3.91 -11.98 -1.92
C ILE A 220 -4.58 -13.14 -1.21
N ILE A 221 -4.33 -14.35 -1.71
CA ILE A 221 -4.65 -15.58 -1.00
C ILE A 221 -3.37 -16.01 -0.29
N TRP A 222 -3.29 -15.71 0.98
CA TRP A 222 -2.22 -16.17 1.85
C TRP A 222 -2.83 -16.91 3.05
N ASN A 223 -2.56 -18.19 3.14
CA ASN A 223 -3.15 -19.05 4.15
C ASN A 223 -2.42 -18.98 5.50
N GLY A 224 -1.45 -18.09 5.62
CA GLY A 224 -0.58 -18.00 6.79
C GLY A 224 0.61 -18.97 6.70
N PRO A 225 1.48 -18.96 7.72
CA PRO A 225 2.57 -19.90 7.79
C PRO A 225 2.01 -21.32 7.88
N GLU A 226 2.53 -22.20 7.08
CA GLU A 226 2.34 -23.62 7.27
C GLU A 226 2.81 -23.99 8.68
N LYS A 227 2.00 -24.77 9.39
CA LYS A 227 2.31 -25.20 10.76
C LYS A 227 3.38 -26.28 10.76
#